data_26b90d6b39cefdb2e95f107919292fee
#
_entry.id   26b90d6b39cefdb2e95f107919292fee
#
_cell.length_a   1.000
_cell.length_b   1.000
_cell.length_c   1.000
_cell.angle_alpha   90.00
_cell.angle_beta   90.00
_cell.angle_gamma   90.00
#
_symmetry.space_group_name_H-M   'P 1'
#
loop_
_entity.id
_entity.type
_entity.pdbx_description
1 polymer ?
#
loop_
_entity_poly.entity_id
_entity_poly.type
_entity_poly.pdbx_seq_one_letter_code
_entity_poly.pdbx_strand_id
1 'polypeptide(L)'
;DEAAAKAAGHPGVVAPPAMIQVWTMMGLGGVRPDDDPLGKIIGMFDEAGYIGVVATNCEQTYHRYLRPGEEVSVTAELTDVIGPKQTALGEGFFINQKITWLVGDEEVAEMAWRIMKFKPAEKSGASGVPADLDADLMMRPAASRDTQFFWDGVNAHELRIQKRPGGTLQ
;
A
#
# COMPACT_ATOMS: atom_id res chain seq x y z
N ASP A 1 -4.47 -6.74 24.52
CA ASP A 1 -4.52 -7.49 25.80
C ASP A 1 -3.11 -7.51 26.41
N GLU A 2 -2.97 -6.98 27.63
CA GLU A 2 -1.68 -6.85 28.33
C GLU A 2 -1.07 -8.20 28.69
N ALA A 3 -1.89 -9.17 29.06
CA ALA A 3 -1.42 -10.51 29.42
C ALA A 3 -0.83 -11.23 28.19
N ALA A 4 -1.47 -11.11 27.04
CA ALA A 4 -0.99 -11.66 25.79
C ALA A 4 0.33 -10.97 25.33
N ALA A 5 0.43 -9.65 25.50
CA ALA A 5 1.64 -8.90 25.17
C ALA A 5 2.83 -9.37 26.06
N LYS A 6 2.62 -9.51 27.35
CA LYS A 6 3.63 -10.02 28.30
C LYS A 6 4.03 -11.46 27.99
N ALA A 7 3.07 -12.30 27.63
CA ALA A 7 3.34 -13.69 27.23
C ALA A 7 4.17 -13.78 25.94
N ALA A 8 4.04 -12.76 25.05
CA ALA A 8 4.84 -12.62 23.83
C ALA A 8 6.20 -11.92 24.07
N GLY A 9 6.56 -11.62 25.32
CA GLY A 9 7.85 -11.01 25.68
C GLY A 9 7.88 -9.49 25.64
N HIS A 10 6.72 -8.82 25.46
CA HIS A 10 6.64 -7.36 25.52
C HIS A 10 6.41 -6.85 26.95
N PRO A 11 6.88 -5.66 27.29
CA PRO A 11 6.68 -5.11 28.65
C PRO A 11 5.21 -4.75 28.96
N GLY A 12 4.37 -4.64 27.94
CA GLY A 12 2.95 -4.31 28.02
C GLY A 12 2.34 -4.29 26.63
N VAL A 13 1.15 -3.69 26.48
CA VAL A 13 0.50 -3.55 25.19
C VAL A 13 1.40 -2.75 24.26
N VAL A 14 1.57 -3.27 23.04
CA VAL A 14 2.33 -2.64 21.96
C VAL A 14 1.51 -2.63 20.67
N ALA A 15 1.82 -1.68 19.81
CA ALA A 15 1.20 -1.60 18.50
C ALA A 15 1.84 -2.61 17.52
N PRO A 16 1.09 -3.20 16.59
CA PRO A 16 1.67 -3.94 15.49
C PRO A 16 2.63 -3.03 14.69
N PRO A 17 3.89 -3.45 14.44
CA PRO A 17 4.90 -2.57 13.85
C PRO A 17 4.47 -2.02 12.48
N ALA A 18 3.86 -2.83 11.62
CA ALA A 18 3.39 -2.39 10.31
C ALA A 18 2.28 -1.31 10.35
N MET A 19 1.66 -1.08 11.52
CA MET A 19 0.66 -0.03 11.69
C MET A 19 1.27 1.38 11.84
N ILE A 20 2.59 1.51 11.95
CA ILE A 20 3.24 2.82 12.17
C ILE A 20 2.88 3.81 11.06
N GLN A 21 2.75 3.37 9.83
CA GLN A 21 2.32 4.21 8.71
C GLN A 21 0.90 4.78 8.89
N VAL A 22 -0.01 4.00 9.49
CA VAL A 22 -1.42 4.38 9.62
C VAL A 22 -1.59 5.63 10.47
N TRP A 23 -0.81 5.76 11.55
CA TRP A 23 -0.92 6.91 12.47
C TRP A 23 -0.35 8.20 11.90
N THR A 24 0.47 8.13 10.87
CA THR A 24 1.04 9.31 10.20
C THR A 24 0.44 9.57 8.82
N MET A 25 -0.55 8.76 8.38
CA MET A 25 -1.29 9.00 7.15
C MET A 25 -2.31 10.11 7.32
N MET A 26 -2.44 10.95 6.32
CA MET A 26 -3.38 12.09 6.34
C MET A 26 -4.86 11.70 6.25
N GLY A 27 -5.16 10.42 6.05
CA GLY A 27 -6.53 9.94 5.89
C GLY A 27 -7.18 10.33 4.55
N LEU A 28 -8.45 9.97 4.41
CA LEU A 28 -9.24 10.31 3.22
C LEU A 28 -9.53 11.81 3.21
N GLY A 29 -9.14 12.48 2.13
CA GLY A 29 -9.32 13.93 1.98
C GLY A 29 -8.27 14.78 2.70
N GLY A 30 -7.26 14.17 3.27
CA GLY A 30 -6.11 14.89 3.82
C GLY A 30 -5.34 15.63 2.72
N VAL A 31 -4.89 16.85 3.04
CA VAL A 31 -4.09 17.67 2.14
C VAL A 31 -2.61 17.46 2.48
N ARG A 32 -1.79 17.21 1.46
CA ARG A 32 -0.34 17.11 1.66
C ARG A 32 0.21 18.47 2.08
N PRO A 33 1.17 18.50 3.03
CA PRO A 33 1.89 19.72 3.34
C PRO A 33 2.57 20.30 2.09
N ASP A 34 2.60 21.62 1.99
CA ASP A 34 3.23 22.31 0.85
C ASP A 34 4.74 22.07 0.77
N ASP A 35 5.36 21.64 1.86
CA ASP A 35 6.78 21.33 1.97
C ASP A 35 7.08 19.83 1.76
N ASP A 36 6.06 18.97 1.52
CA ASP A 36 6.28 17.55 1.22
C ASP A 36 7.14 17.37 -0.05
N PRO A 37 8.37 16.84 0.07
CA PRO A 37 9.27 16.70 -1.06
C PRO A 37 8.72 15.77 -2.14
N LEU A 38 8.01 14.70 -1.72
CA LEU A 38 7.41 13.75 -2.65
C LEU A 38 6.24 14.38 -3.41
N GLY A 39 5.41 15.16 -2.73
CA GLY A 39 4.29 15.87 -3.36
C GLY A 39 4.78 16.81 -4.47
N LYS A 40 5.83 17.58 -4.20
CA LYS A 40 6.43 18.50 -5.17
C LYS A 40 6.95 17.76 -6.41
N ILE A 41 7.74 16.71 -6.21
CA ILE A 41 8.33 15.99 -7.34
C ILE A 41 7.29 15.23 -8.14
N ILE A 42 6.26 14.65 -7.51
CA ILE A 42 5.15 14.01 -8.21
C ILE A 42 4.43 15.04 -9.11
N GLY A 43 4.13 16.24 -8.59
CA GLY A 43 3.49 17.31 -9.38
C GLY A 43 4.31 17.69 -10.61
N MET A 44 5.63 17.87 -10.46
CA MET A 44 6.51 18.16 -11.60
C MET A 44 6.48 17.05 -12.67
N PHE A 45 6.47 15.78 -12.25
CA PHE A 45 6.36 14.67 -13.18
C PHE A 45 4.99 14.59 -13.87
N ASP A 46 3.91 14.87 -13.13
CA ASP A 46 2.55 14.91 -13.70
C ASP A 46 2.43 16.01 -14.78
N GLU A 47 2.95 17.19 -14.52
CA GLU A 47 3.01 18.29 -15.49
C GLU A 47 3.84 17.95 -16.73
N ALA A 48 4.91 17.15 -16.55
CA ALA A 48 5.74 16.65 -17.65
C ALA A 48 5.13 15.43 -18.39
N GLY A 49 3.93 14.99 -18.00
CA GLY A 49 3.20 13.89 -18.63
C GLY A 49 3.52 12.49 -18.09
N TYR A 50 4.28 12.38 -17.00
CA TYR A 50 4.55 11.08 -16.33
C TYR A 50 3.43 10.79 -15.32
N ILE A 51 2.20 10.62 -15.81
CA ILE A 51 0.99 10.49 -14.99
C ILE A 51 0.84 9.14 -14.29
N GLY A 52 1.50 8.09 -14.80
CA GLY A 52 1.47 6.77 -14.18
C GLY A 52 2.32 6.74 -12.91
N VAL A 53 1.86 6.01 -11.90
CA VAL A 53 2.61 5.77 -10.67
C VAL A 53 2.46 4.32 -10.21
N VAL A 54 3.55 3.73 -9.77
CA VAL A 54 3.56 2.39 -9.17
C VAL A 54 4.63 2.31 -8.09
N ALA A 55 4.30 1.68 -6.95
CA ALA A 55 5.29 1.33 -5.95
C ALA A 55 6.09 0.11 -6.42
N THR A 56 7.42 0.18 -6.35
CA THR A 56 8.30 -0.88 -6.84
C THR A 56 9.07 -1.58 -5.73
N ASN A 57 9.45 -0.86 -4.68
CA ASN A 57 10.18 -1.42 -3.54
C ASN A 57 9.71 -0.75 -2.25
N CYS A 58 9.66 -1.56 -1.20
CA CYS A 58 9.41 -1.11 0.16
C CYS A 58 10.23 -2.01 1.10
N GLU A 59 11.15 -1.40 1.82
CA GLU A 59 11.94 -2.08 2.85
C GLU A 59 11.77 -1.31 4.15
N GLN A 60 11.39 -2.00 5.22
CA GLN A 60 11.08 -1.38 6.52
C GLN A 60 11.89 -2.03 7.61
N THR A 61 12.44 -1.19 8.49
CA THR A 61 13.13 -1.60 9.71
C THR A 61 12.40 -1.02 10.91
N TYR A 62 12.08 -1.86 11.86
CA TYR A 62 11.42 -1.47 13.11
C TYR A 62 12.43 -1.66 14.25
N HIS A 63 12.88 -0.56 14.86
CA HIS A 63 13.86 -0.60 15.95
C HIS A 63 13.22 -1.02 17.26
N ARG A 64 11.95 -0.63 17.47
CA ARG A 64 11.12 -1.11 18.56
C ARG A 64 9.63 -1.00 18.24
N TYR A 65 8.82 -1.64 19.05
CA TYR A 65 7.37 -1.47 19.00
C TYR A 65 6.94 -0.19 19.73
N LEU A 66 5.90 0.45 19.19
CA LEU A 66 5.28 1.61 19.82
C LEU A 66 4.39 1.18 20.99
N ARG A 67 4.27 2.05 21.99
CA ARG A 67 3.46 1.86 23.19
C ARG A 67 2.27 2.82 23.19
N PRO A 68 1.17 2.47 23.89
CA PRO A 68 0.06 3.40 24.05
C PRO A 68 0.50 4.73 24.68
N GLY A 69 0.01 5.83 24.14
CA GLY A 69 0.31 7.19 24.61
C GLY A 69 1.57 7.82 24.02
N GLU A 70 2.33 7.11 23.20
CA GLU A 70 3.45 7.72 22.47
C GLU A 70 2.94 8.54 21.29
N GLU A 71 3.50 9.73 21.12
CA GLU A 71 3.25 10.60 19.97
C GLU A 71 4.31 10.33 18.90
N VAL A 72 3.83 9.98 17.71
CA VAL A 72 4.71 9.61 16.58
C VAL A 72 4.76 10.75 15.60
N SER A 73 5.97 11.21 15.29
CA SER A 73 6.24 12.11 14.17
C SER A 73 6.89 11.35 13.01
N VAL A 74 6.82 11.94 11.81
CA VAL A 74 7.40 11.35 10.60
C VAL A 74 8.16 12.41 9.82
N THR A 75 9.34 12.03 9.33
CA THR A 75 10.12 12.80 8.38
C THR A 75 10.31 12.01 7.09
N ALA A 76 10.36 12.72 5.97
CA ALA A 76 10.56 12.11 4.67
C ALA A 76 11.66 12.86 3.93
N GLU A 77 12.61 12.11 3.38
CA GLU A 77 13.73 12.63 2.61
C GLU A 77 13.75 11.99 1.23
N LEU A 78 13.84 12.82 0.19
CA LEU A 78 14.06 12.35 -1.17
C LEU A 78 15.54 12.02 -1.33
N THR A 79 15.87 10.75 -1.51
CA THR A 79 17.27 10.30 -1.56
C THR A 79 17.84 10.25 -2.96
N ASP A 80 17.02 9.92 -3.96
CA ASP A 80 17.50 9.83 -5.35
C ASP A 80 16.34 9.83 -6.35
N VAL A 81 16.65 10.28 -7.60
CA VAL A 81 15.75 10.22 -8.75
C VAL A 81 16.54 9.68 -9.94
N ILE A 82 16.18 8.48 -10.37
CA ILE A 82 16.91 7.75 -11.39
C ILE A 82 16.06 7.62 -12.66
N GLY A 83 16.56 8.10 -13.77
CA GLY A 83 15.91 7.96 -15.08
C GLY A 83 16.36 9.04 -16.10
N PRO A 84 15.68 9.13 -17.26
CA PRO A 84 14.58 8.24 -17.69
C PRO A 84 15.06 6.83 -17.99
N LYS A 85 14.19 5.83 -17.74
CA LYS A 85 14.41 4.43 -18.12
C LYS A 85 13.22 3.89 -18.89
N GLN A 86 13.50 3.06 -19.90
CA GLN A 86 12.46 2.33 -20.62
C GLN A 86 12.08 1.07 -19.85
N THR A 87 10.79 0.88 -19.63
CA THR A 87 10.23 -0.27 -18.93
C THR A 87 9.02 -0.82 -19.68
N ALA A 88 8.51 -1.96 -19.23
CA ALA A 88 7.27 -2.53 -19.78
C ALA A 88 6.04 -1.61 -19.59
N LEU A 89 6.08 -0.71 -18.61
CA LEU A 89 5.00 0.26 -18.34
C LEU A 89 5.14 1.53 -19.18
N GLY A 90 6.29 1.76 -19.80
CA GLY A 90 6.67 2.95 -20.55
C GLY A 90 7.95 3.58 -20.01
N GLU A 91 8.28 4.75 -20.54
CA GLU A 91 9.39 5.55 -20.05
C GLU A 91 9.08 6.14 -18.68
N GLY A 92 10.02 6.04 -17.75
CA GLY A 92 9.77 6.54 -16.40
C GLY A 92 11.03 6.80 -15.57
N PHE A 93 10.77 7.35 -14.38
CA PHE A 93 11.76 7.70 -13.37
C PHE A 93 11.46 6.95 -12.07
N PHE A 94 12.50 6.44 -11.46
CA PHE A 94 12.43 5.86 -10.13
C PHE A 94 12.77 6.93 -9.11
N ILE A 95 11.88 7.14 -8.16
CA ILE A 95 11.99 8.11 -7.08
C ILE A 95 12.20 7.31 -5.79
N ASN A 96 13.34 7.52 -5.15
CA ASN A 96 13.70 6.88 -3.90
C ASN A 96 13.49 7.86 -2.74
N GLN A 97 12.94 7.35 -1.65
CA GLN A 97 12.64 8.12 -0.46
C GLN A 97 13.03 7.34 0.78
N LYS A 98 13.63 8.02 1.76
CA LYS A 98 13.76 7.53 3.12
C LYS A 98 12.69 8.18 3.99
N ILE A 99 11.94 7.37 4.72
CA ILE A 99 10.95 7.82 5.69
C ILE A 99 11.41 7.33 7.06
N THR A 100 11.39 8.23 8.04
CA THR A 100 11.83 7.94 9.41
C THR A 100 10.72 8.32 10.38
N TRP A 101 10.36 7.40 11.28
CA TRP A 101 9.39 7.64 12.34
C TRP A 101 10.12 7.81 13.67
N LEU A 102 9.70 8.84 14.42
CA LEU A 102 10.32 9.23 15.67
C LEU A 102 9.28 9.31 16.80
N VAL A 103 9.75 9.03 18.03
CA VAL A 103 9.06 9.34 19.27
C VAL A 103 9.97 10.29 20.05
N GLY A 104 9.62 11.56 20.10
CA GLY A 104 10.59 12.59 20.49
C GLY A 104 11.77 12.61 19.53
N ASP A 105 12.99 12.42 20.06
CA ASP A 105 14.23 12.36 19.27
C ASP A 105 14.67 10.91 18.94
N GLU A 106 13.92 9.91 19.38
CA GLU A 106 14.25 8.49 19.17
C GLU A 106 13.68 8.01 17.83
N GLU A 107 14.56 7.51 16.96
CA GLU A 107 14.16 6.81 15.74
C GLU A 107 13.60 5.43 16.10
N VAL A 108 12.31 5.21 15.85
CA VAL A 108 11.60 3.97 16.18
C VAL A 108 11.40 3.05 15.00
N ALA A 109 11.39 3.60 13.79
CA ALA A 109 11.35 2.84 12.55
C ALA A 109 11.84 3.68 11.36
N GLU A 110 12.26 2.99 10.30
CA GLU A 110 12.61 3.59 9.02
C GLU A 110 12.06 2.78 7.85
N MET A 111 11.87 3.44 6.71
CA MET A 111 11.45 2.80 5.47
C MET A 111 12.22 3.38 4.29
N ALA A 112 12.85 2.50 3.51
CA ALA A 112 13.30 2.81 2.17
C ALA A 112 12.17 2.50 1.19
N TRP A 113 11.66 3.53 0.51
CA TRP A 113 10.53 3.41 -0.39
C TRP A 113 10.88 3.90 -1.78
N ARG A 114 10.50 3.12 -2.79
CA ARG A 114 10.71 3.46 -4.19
C ARG A 114 9.40 3.41 -4.94
N ILE A 115 9.11 4.48 -5.65
CA ILE A 115 8.05 4.54 -6.64
C ILE A 115 8.64 4.77 -8.03
N MET A 116 7.88 4.42 -9.05
CA MET A 116 8.16 4.79 -10.42
C MET A 116 7.05 5.71 -10.93
N LYS A 117 7.43 6.89 -11.45
CA LYS A 117 6.57 7.77 -12.25
C LYS A 117 6.86 7.50 -13.71
N PHE A 118 5.83 7.26 -14.53
CA PHE A 118 6.03 6.88 -15.92
C PHE A 118 4.99 7.49 -16.86
N LYS A 119 5.39 7.69 -18.11
CA LYS A 119 4.47 7.90 -19.22
C LYS A 119 3.94 6.54 -19.63
N PRO A 120 2.62 6.28 -19.51
CA PRO A 120 2.06 5.02 -19.98
C PRO A 120 2.44 4.79 -21.43
N ALA A 121 2.96 3.58 -21.73
CA ALA A 121 3.22 3.20 -23.12
C ALA A 121 1.91 3.33 -23.90
N GLU A 122 1.98 3.91 -25.11
CA GLU A 122 0.84 3.86 -26.01
C GLU A 122 0.50 2.39 -26.25
N LYS A 123 -0.70 2.00 -25.86
CA LYS A 123 -1.16 0.64 -26.13
C LYS A 123 -1.24 0.51 -27.65
N SER A 124 -0.25 -0.18 -28.24
CA SER A 124 -0.36 -0.60 -29.62
C SER A 124 -1.60 -1.48 -29.76
N GLY A 125 -2.68 -0.89 -30.24
CA GLY A 125 -3.90 -1.51 -30.74
C GLY A 125 -4.42 -2.70 -29.93
N ALA A 126 -5.19 -2.45 -28.91
CA ALA A 126 -6.30 -3.25 -28.35
C ALA A 126 -6.57 -2.80 -26.91
N SER A 127 -6.97 -1.57 -26.73
CA SER A 127 -7.45 -1.11 -25.41
C SER A 127 -8.90 -0.69 -25.48
N GLY A 128 -9.70 -1.63 -25.83
CA GLY A 128 -11.09 -1.70 -25.50
C GLY A 128 -11.32 -3.15 -25.10
N VAL A 129 -12.00 -3.39 -23.99
CA VAL A 129 -12.74 -4.64 -23.87
C VAL A 129 -13.53 -4.69 -25.18
N PRO A 130 -13.31 -5.68 -26.05
CA PRO A 130 -14.06 -5.76 -27.30
C PRO A 130 -15.53 -5.65 -26.95
N ALA A 131 -16.29 -4.83 -27.69
CA ALA A 131 -17.74 -4.67 -27.44
C ALA A 131 -18.51 -5.97 -27.62
N ASP A 132 -17.88 -6.96 -28.23
CA ASP A 132 -18.34 -8.30 -28.50
C ASP A 132 -17.63 -9.37 -27.65
N LEU A 133 -17.13 -8.98 -26.46
CA LEU A 133 -16.48 -9.95 -25.57
C LEU A 133 -17.48 -11.07 -25.25
N ASP A 134 -17.24 -12.22 -25.84
CA ASP A 134 -18.03 -13.41 -25.55
C ASP A 134 -17.82 -13.79 -24.08
N ALA A 135 -18.86 -13.62 -23.28
CA ALA A 135 -18.83 -13.94 -21.86
C ALA A 135 -18.42 -15.40 -21.59
N ASP A 136 -18.58 -16.27 -22.57
CA ASP A 136 -18.25 -17.70 -22.48
C ASP A 136 -16.75 -17.94 -22.71
N LEU A 137 -16.03 -16.99 -23.34
CA LEU A 137 -14.58 -17.01 -23.50
C LEU A 137 -13.84 -16.37 -22.31
N MET A 138 -14.54 -15.69 -21.42
CA MET A 138 -13.92 -15.13 -20.21
C MET A 138 -13.57 -16.26 -19.24
N MET A 139 -12.30 -16.28 -18.81
CA MET A 139 -11.86 -17.19 -17.74
C MET A 139 -12.60 -16.80 -16.46
N ARG A 140 -13.61 -17.59 -16.09
CA ARG A 140 -14.35 -17.39 -14.83
C ARG A 140 -13.53 -17.98 -13.68
N PRO A 141 -13.51 -17.33 -12.51
CA PRO A 141 -12.91 -17.93 -11.33
C PRO A 141 -13.56 -19.29 -11.05
N ALA A 142 -12.76 -20.34 -10.97
CA ALA A 142 -13.26 -21.65 -10.61
C ALA A 142 -13.58 -21.69 -9.11
N ALA A 143 -14.78 -22.14 -8.77
CA ALA A 143 -15.13 -22.40 -7.39
C ALA A 143 -14.25 -23.54 -6.83
N SER A 144 -13.57 -23.31 -5.72
CA SER A 144 -12.89 -24.34 -4.96
C SER A 144 -13.78 -24.80 -3.79
N ARG A 145 -13.41 -25.92 -3.16
CA ARG A 145 -14.10 -26.39 -1.95
C ARG A 145 -14.24 -25.29 -0.89
N ASP A 146 -13.19 -24.45 -0.75
CA ASP A 146 -13.13 -23.41 0.27
C ASP A 146 -13.86 -22.11 -0.13
N THR A 147 -14.13 -21.93 -1.42
CA THR A 147 -14.81 -20.72 -1.95
C THR A 147 -16.23 -21.00 -2.47
N GLN A 148 -16.68 -22.26 -2.50
CA GLN A 148 -17.99 -22.63 -3.03
C GLN A 148 -19.13 -21.86 -2.34
N PHE A 149 -19.09 -21.75 -1.01
CA PHE A 149 -20.11 -21.04 -0.25
C PHE A 149 -20.25 -19.57 -0.67
N PHE A 150 -19.15 -18.93 -1.05
CA PHE A 150 -19.13 -17.54 -1.54
C PHE A 150 -19.83 -17.45 -2.89
N TRP A 151 -19.48 -18.34 -3.82
CA TRP A 151 -20.08 -18.34 -5.15
C TRP A 151 -21.57 -18.70 -5.13
N ASP A 152 -21.97 -19.63 -4.26
CA ASP A 152 -23.38 -19.93 -4.02
C ASP A 152 -24.13 -18.72 -3.47
N GLY A 153 -23.51 -17.93 -2.60
CA GLY A 153 -24.04 -16.66 -2.13
C GLY A 153 -24.20 -15.64 -3.24
N VAL A 154 -23.15 -15.45 -4.06
CA VAL A 154 -23.18 -14.52 -5.20
C VAL A 154 -24.33 -14.87 -6.15
N ASN A 155 -24.51 -16.15 -6.48
CA ASN A 155 -25.60 -16.61 -7.34
C ASN A 155 -26.99 -16.42 -6.72
N ALA A 156 -27.10 -16.44 -5.39
CA ALA A 156 -28.30 -16.16 -4.62
C ALA A 156 -28.53 -14.68 -4.32
N HIS A 157 -27.62 -13.76 -4.77
CA HIS A 157 -27.56 -12.35 -4.39
C HIS A 157 -27.45 -12.11 -2.88
N GLU A 158 -26.72 -13.01 -2.19
CA GLU A 158 -26.48 -12.97 -0.75
C GLU A 158 -24.99 -12.79 -0.45
N LEU A 159 -24.66 -11.93 0.51
CA LEU A 159 -23.31 -11.86 1.06
C LEU A 159 -23.10 -12.95 2.11
N ARG A 160 -22.30 -13.97 1.78
CA ARG A 160 -21.98 -15.06 2.69
C ARG A 160 -20.54 -14.90 3.20
N ILE A 161 -20.39 -14.92 4.52
CA ILE A 161 -19.10 -14.77 5.21
C ILE A 161 -18.80 -16.08 5.94
N GLN A 162 -17.56 -16.54 5.82
CA GLN A 162 -17.12 -17.75 6.49
C GLN A 162 -17.04 -17.53 8.00
N LYS A 163 -17.61 -18.47 8.76
CA LYS A 163 -17.56 -18.47 10.22
C LYS A 163 -16.74 -19.66 10.70
N ARG A 164 -15.76 -19.41 11.54
CA ARG A 164 -15.00 -20.50 12.17
C ARG A 164 -15.84 -21.25 13.21
N PRO A 165 -15.58 -22.56 13.44
CA PRO A 165 -16.08 -23.24 14.61
C PRO A 165 -15.71 -22.45 15.87
N GLY A 166 -16.72 -22.04 16.68
CA GLY A 166 -16.49 -21.18 17.85
C GLY A 166 -17.00 -19.74 17.69
N GLY A 167 -17.51 -19.35 16.51
CA GLY A 167 -18.33 -18.15 16.37
C GLY A 167 -17.64 -16.88 15.92
N THR A 168 -16.35 -16.89 15.63
CA THR A 168 -15.62 -15.72 15.12
C THR A 168 -15.82 -15.59 13.60
N LEU A 169 -16.25 -14.41 13.13
CA LEU A 169 -16.25 -14.04 11.71
C LEU A 169 -14.81 -13.80 11.26
N GLN A 170 -14.48 -14.17 10.05
CA GLN A 170 -13.22 -13.83 9.37
C GLN A 170 -13.48 -12.78 8.31
#